data_105fce46bf7a77171398d83b46171f4c
#
_entry.id   105fce46bf7a77171398d83b46171f4c
#
_cell.length_a   1.000
_cell.length_b   1.000
_cell.length_c   1.000
_cell.angle_alpha   90.00
_cell.angle_beta   90.00
_cell.angle_gamma   90.00
#
_symmetry.space_group_name_H-M   'P 1'
#
loop_
_entity.id
_entity.type
_entity.pdbx_description
1 polymer ?
#
loop_
_entity_poly.entity_id
_entity_poly.type
_entity_poly.pdbx_seq_one_letter_code
_entity_poly.pdbx_strand_id
1 'polypeptide(L)'
;MILKILKNKILIYLVSRYGTYAIQFLVSMVIAARLGPYYLGIYGFVNLIISYFGQINFGVPHSLNVLLVHHKDDRTLCGNYTGNALWLYGILNVIVILLYVIVKLFDIQINKDYPIDNYLLLITAIAILTYINSILTTVLRVKNKVNQLSVVQSLNVILNLCVVFVFNGETLILALLITNLFACILTVLITLRAKVIPNISEVSLSKTIQKEIINKGFYLFLYNSCFYFILISIRTIISGNYTVEEFGAFTFSFTIANAVMLLLESLMTIIFPKIIDLLSSDNHEQIERTLENMRLGYVSTSHLLIYVAMLFFPLLVYILPKYSNAVTSMNLIALAVLMNTISCGYTSLLIAKNKEKTAAMISFLALILNVILGLLLVNVFNVEFSFVILATLITYLFFSFMCVWKGRELLSQLSFLSTLRVLFPIRLLVPYVCALLISISKIEYLIWIPLVVYLILNWRDIITMKDMVFKIINNPNIADI
;
A
#
# COMPACT_ATOMS: atom_id res chain seq x y z
N MET A 1 30.83 -0.08 -13.50
CA MET A 1 29.60 0.21 -12.76
C MET A 1 28.62 -0.97 -12.80
N ILE A 2 28.23 -1.47 -13.97
CA ILE A 2 27.30 -2.61 -14.15
C ILE A 2 27.76 -3.89 -13.43
N LEU A 3 29.06 -4.25 -13.50
CA LEU A 3 29.62 -5.43 -12.82
C LEU A 3 29.63 -5.34 -11.27
N LYS A 4 29.68 -4.13 -10.69
CA LYS A 4 29.48 -3.91 -9.23
C LYS A 4 28.01 -4.07 -8.83
N ILE A 5 27.07 -3.67 -9.71
CA ILE A 5 25.63 -3.84 -9.53
C ILE A 5 25.28 -5.34 -9.47
N LEU A 6 25.80 -6.13 -10.39
CA LEU A 6 25.55 -7.58 -10.48
C LEU A 6 26.10 -8.41 -9.30
N LYS A 7 27.00 -7.85 -8.48
CA LYS A 7 27.53 -8.52 -7.28
C LYS A 7 26.76 -8.18 -6.00
N ASN A 8 25.92 -7.12 -6.01
CA ASN A 8 25.20 -6.68 -4.83
C ASN A 8 23.74 -7.12 -4.88
N LYS A 9 23.36 -8.09 -4.04
CA LYS A 9 21.98 -8.65 -3.97
C LYS A 9 20.91 -7.58 -3.72
N ILE A 10 21.22 -6.58 -2.91
CA ILE A 10 20.30 -5.46 -2.59
C ILE A 10 20.09 -4.61 -3.85
N LEU A 11 21.16 -4.31 -4.58
CA LEU A 11 21.06 -3.47 -5.77
C LEU A 11 20.34 -4.20 -6.91
N ILE A 12 20.55 -5.51 -7.06
CA ILE A 12 19.78 -6.35 -8.00
C ILE A 12 18.30 -6.32 -7.66
N TYR A 13 17.96 -6.48 -6.38
CA TYR A 13 16.57 -6.43 -5.91
C TYR A 13 15.92 -5.07 -6.22
N LEU A 14 16.61 -3.96 -5.92
CA LEU A 14 16.09 -2.61 -6.20
C LEU A 14 15.87 -2.38 -7.69
N VAL A 15 16.85 -2.70 -8.53
CA VAL A 15 16.73 -2.55 -9.99
C VAL A 15 15.59 -3.41 -10.55
N SER A 16 15.47 -4.66 -10.09
CA SER A 16 14.35 -5.54 -10.47
C SER A 16 13.02 -4.95 -10.03
N ARG A 17 12.93 -4.41 -8.81
CA ARG A 17 11.70 -3.86 -8.25
C ARG A 17 11.27 -2.58 -8.96
N TYR A 18 12.20 -1.65 -9.18
CA TYR A 18 11.92 -0.42 -9.92
C TYR A 18 11.57 -0.71 -11.39
N GLY A 19 12.24 -1.68 -12.02
CA GLY A 19 11.88 -2.15 -13.36
C GLY A 19 10.44 -2.70 -13.41
N THR A 20 10.06 -3.51 -12.43
CA THR A 20 8.69 -4.03 -12.30
C THR A 20 7.68 -2.90 -12.11
N TYR A 21 7.96 -1.90 -11.27
CA TYR A 21 7.07 -0.76 -11.07
C TYR A 21 6.93 0.12 -12.32
N ALA A 22 8.02 0.33 -13.05
CA ALA A 22 7.96 1.06 -14.32
C ALA A 22 7.08 0.32 -15.35
N ILE A 23 7.25 -1.00 -15.48
CA ILE A 23 6.39 -1.82 -16.34
C ILE A 23 4.93 -1.79 -15.85
N GLN A 24 4.70 -1.92 -14.54
CA GLN A 24 3.37 -1.87 -13.95
C GLN A 24 2.68 -0.53 -14.23
N PHE A 25 3.41 0.58 -14.10
CA PHE A 25 2.89 1.91 -14.43
C PHE A 25 2.48 2.01 -15.90
N LEU A 26 3.35 1.58 -16.83
CA LEU A 26 3.06 1.57 -18.26
C LEU A 26 1.86 0.67 -18.59
N VAL A 27 1.80 -0.53 -18.01
CA VAL A 27 0.65 -1.45 -18.17
C VAL A 27 -0.63 -0.80 -17.66
N SER A 28 -0.61 -0.13 -16.52
CA SER A 28 -1.77 0.56 -15.96
C SER A 28 -2.25 1.71 -16.88
N MET A 29 -1.34 2.45 -17.49
CA MET A 29 -1.67 3.48 -18.49
C MET A 29 -2.35 2.88 -19.73
N VAL A 30 -1.82 1.77 -20.24
CA VAL A 30 -2.42 1.09 -21.42
C VAL A 30 -3.77 0.47 -21.03
N ILE A 31 -3.92 -0.12 -19.86
CA ILE A 31 -5.23 -0.60 -19.33
C ILE A 31 -6.25 0.55 -19.34
N ALA A 32 -5.89 1.70 -18.77
CA ALA A 32 -6.78 2.86 -18.74
C ALA A 32 -7.16 3.35 -20.15
N ALA A 33 -6.18 3.40 -21.06
CA ALA A 33 -6.41 3.80 -22.46
C ALA A 33 -7.40 2.87 -23.17
N ARG A 34 -7.27 1.54 -22.95
CA ARG A 34 -8.05 0.49 -23.61
C ARG A 34 -9.44 0.33 -23.02
N LEU A 35 -9.57 0.46 -21.71
CA LEU A 35 -10.85 0.33 -21.02
C LEU A 35 -11.70 1.60 -21.14
N GLY A 36 -11.09 2.78 -21.08
CA GLY A 36 -11.81 4.03 -20.91
C GLY A 36 -12.46 4.13 -19.51
N PRO A 37 -13.08 5.29 -19.16
CA PRO A 37 -13.60 5.53 -17.82
C PRO A 37 -14.64 4.51 -17.36
N TYR A 38 -15.61 4.16 -18.19
CA TYR A 38 -16.69 3.22 -17.84
C TYR A 38 -16.15 1.82 -17.47
N TYR A 39 -15.44 1.16 -18.38
CA TYR A 39 -14.91 -0.18 -18.09
C TYR A 39 -13.81 -0.17 -17.04
N LEU A 40 -13.06 0.93 -16.91
CA LEU A 40 -12.11 1.10 -15.81
C LEU A 40 -12.82 1.24 -14.47
N GLY A 41 -14.01 1.84 -14.42
CA GLY A 41 -14.88 1.87 -13.25
C GLY A 41 -15.31 0.46 -12.83
N ILE A 42 -15.80 -0.36 -13.78
CA ILE A 42 -16.15 -1.75 -13.52
C ILE A 42 -14.94 -2.55 -13.00
N TYR A 43 -13.82 -2.47 -13.71
CA TYR A 43 -12.56 -3.14 -13.29
C TYR A 43 -12.08 -2.66 -11.93
N GLY A 44 -12.19 -1.35 -11.66
CA GLY A 44 -11.89 -0.73 -10.38
C GLY A 44 -12.74 -1.28 -9.24
N PHE A 45 -14.03 -1.50 -9.49
CA PHE A 45 -14.95 -2.05 -8.49
C PHE A 45 -14.71 -3.54 -8.23
N VAL A 46 -14.43 -4.33 -9.28
CA VAL A 46 -14.00 -5.72 -9.12
C VAL A 46 -12.74 -5.82 -8.26
N ASN A 47 -11.72 -4.98 -8.54
CA ASN A 47 -10.50 -4.95 -7.74
C ASN A 47 -10.73 -4.44 -6.32
N LEU A 48 -11.71 -3.55 -6.11
CA LEU A 48 -12.11 -3.10 -4.79
C LEU A 48 -12.62 -4.28 -3.94
N ILE A 49 -13.49 -5.12 -4.50
CA ILE A 49 -13.99 -6.33 -3.82
C ILE A 49 -12.84 -7.31 -3.51
N ILE A 50 -11.97 -7.59 -4.49
CA ILE A 50 -10.79 -8.45 -4.29
C ILE A 50 -9.90 -7.89 -3.17
N SER A 51 -9.75 -6.56 -3.09
CA SER A 51 -8.95 -5.89 -2.06
C SER A 51 -9.54 -6.06 -0.66
N TYR A 52 -10.86 -6.06 -0.50
CA TYR A 52 -11.51 -6.36 0.77
C TYR A 52 -11.15 -7.78 1.23
N PHE A 53 -11.30 -8.78 0.36
CA PHE A 53 -10.89 -10.15 0.71
C PHE A 53 -9.41 -10.22 1.08
N GLY A 54 -8.52 -9.60 0.32
CA GLY A 54 -7.08 -9.61 0.60
C GLY A 54 -6.69 -9.06 1.96
N GLN A 55 -7.49 -8.12 2.50
CA GLN A 55 -7.24 -7.52 3.82
C GLN A 55 -7.87 -8.29 4.99
N ILE A 56 -8.90 -9.10 4.77
CA ILE A 56 -9.50 -9.95 5.80
C ILE A 56 -8.63 -11.20 6.01
N ASN A 57 -7.40 -11.01 6.47
CA ASN A 57 -6.40 -12.07 6.60
C ASN A 57 -6.05 -12.38 8.07
N PHE A 58 -6.68 -11.69 9.03
CA PHE A 58 -6.50 -11.85 10.49
C PHE A 58 -5.04 -11.84 10.96
N GLY A 59 -4.13 -11.24 10.21
CA GLY A 59 -2.71 -11.12 10.53
C GLY A 59 -1.91 -12.42 10.43
N VAL A 60 -2.50 -13.50 9.92
CA VAL A 60 -1.85 -14.81 9.82
C VAL A 60 -0.51 -14.74 9.08
N PRO A 61 -0.34 -14.08 7.92
CA PRO A 61 0.96 -14.03 7.25
C PRO A 61 2.01 -13.26 8.05
N HIS A 62 1.57 -12.25 8.79
CA HIS A 62 2.46 -11.42 9.61
C HIS A 62 2.97 -12.20 10.83
N SER A 63 2.06 -12.82 11.58
CA SER A 63 2.40 -13.71 12.70
C SER A 63 3.29 -14.85 12.24
N LEU A 64 2.94 -15.47 11.11
CA LEU A 64 3.71 -16.57 10.54
C LEU A 64 5.15 -16.13 10.20
N ASN A 65 5.32 -14.92 9.61
CA ASN A 65 6.65 -14.39 9.33
C ASN A 65 7.50 -14.29 10.61
N VAL A 66 6.95 -13.73 11.69
CA VAL A 66 7.66 -13.59 12.96
C VAL A 66 7.98 -14.96 13.58
N LEU A 67 6.99 -15.87 13.64
CA LEU A 67 7.16 -17.20 14.24
C LEU A 67 8.17 -18.05 13.48
N LEU A 68 8.14 -18.04 12.15
CA LEU A 68 9.09 -18.78 11.33
C LEU A 68 10.53 -18.24 11.44
N VAL A 69 10.70 -16.92 11.61
CA VAL A 69 12.02 -16.32 11.80
C VAL A 69 12.59 -16.72 13.17
N HIS A 70 11.78 -16.69 14.22
CA HIS A 70 12.20 -17.10 15.57
C HIS A 70 12.58 -18.57 15.68
N HIS A 71 11.89 -19.44 14.93
CA HIS A 71 12.07 -20.89 14.98
C HIS A 71 12.73 -21.47 13.71
N LYS A 72 13.48 -20.63 12.95
CA LYS A 72 14.05 -20.97 11.64
C LYS A 72 14.87 -22.28 11.63
N ASP A 73 15.48 -22.63 12.77
CA ASP A 73 16.35 -23.78 12.92
C ASP A 73 15.56 -25.07 13.29
N ASP A 74 14.31 -24.94 13.71
CA ASP A 74 13.40 -26.08 13.98
C ASP A 74 12.45 -26.29 12.80
N ARG A 75 12.84 -27.25 11.93
CA ARG A 75 12.09 -27.58 10.73
C ARG A 75 10.70 -28.13 11.04
N THR A 76 10.54 -28.89 12.13
CA THR A 76 9.28 -29.52 12.52
C THR A 76 8.30 -28.47 13.00
N LEU A 77 8.74 -27.57 13.87
CA LEU A 77 7.92 -26.48 14.40
C LEU A 77 7.53 -25.49 13.30
N CYS A 78 8.45 -25.12 12.41
CA CYS A 78 8.15 -24.33 11.21
C CYS A 78 7.11 -25.01 10.32
N GLY A 79 7.17 -26.33 10.18
CA GLY A 79 6.17 -27.13 9.47
C GLY A 79 4.79 -27.02 10.11
N ASN A 80 4.72 -27.16 11.42
CA ASN A 80 3.48 -27.06 12.19
C ASN A 80 2.88 -25.66 12.10
N TYR A 81 3.66 -24.58 12.26
CA TYR A 81 3.16 -23.21 12.07
C TYR A 81 2.60 -22.98 10.66
N THR A 82 3.32 -23.42 9.63
CA THR A 82 2.86 -23.27 8.24
C THR A 82 1.58 -24.06 7.98
N GLY A 83 1.49 -25.31 8.45
CA GLY A 83 0.32 -26.15 8.28
C GLY A 83 -0.92 -25.62 9.02
N ASN A 84 -0.75 -25.15 10.26
CA ASN A 84 -1.84 -24.54 11.03
C ASN A 84 -2.30 -23.20 10.40
N ALA A 85 -1.38 -22.41 9.82
CA ALA A 85 -1.74 -21.21 9.07
C ALA A 85 -2.56 -21.54 7.81
N LEU A 86 -2.16 -22.57 7.06
CA LEU A 86 -2.94 -23.06 5.90
C LEU A 86 -4.31 -23.58 6.30
N TRP A 87 -4.43 -24.25 7.47
CA TRP A 87 -5.71 -24.70 8.00
C TRP A 87 -6.64 -23.53 8.34
N LEU A 88 -6.13 -22.49 9.02
CA LEU A 88 -6.90 -21.28 9.32
C LEU A 88 -7.42 -20.63 8.02
N TYR A 89 -6.62 -20.60 6.97
CA TYR A 89 -7.05 -20.06 5.68
C TYR A 89 -7.97 -21.03 4.92
N GLY A 90 -7.89 -22.33 5.18
CA GLY A 90 -8.90 -23.28 4.74
C GLY A 90 -10.29 -22.91 5.25
N ILE A 91 -10.41 -22.55 6.52
CA ILE A 91 -11.67 -22.07 7.12
C ILE A 91 -12.14 -20.78 6.46
N LEU A 92 -11.24 -19.79 6.25
CA LEU A 92 -11.60 -18.56 5.56
C LEU A 92 -12.06 -18.82 4.12
N ASN A 93 -11.42 -19.73 3.41
CA ASN A 93 -11.82 -20.12 2.06
C ASN A 93 -13.22 -20.74 2.03
N VAL A 94 -13.57 -21.55 3.03
CA VAL A 94 -14.93 -22.08 3.16
C VAL A 94 -15.93 -20.94 3.37
N ILE A 95 -15.61 -19.94 4.20
CA ILE A 95 -16.47 -18.75 4.39
C ILE A 95 -16.65 -18.00 3.08
N VAL A 96 -15.59 -17.78 2.29
CA VAL A 96 -15.68 -17.11 0.99
C VAL A 96 -16.57 -17.87 0.02
N ILE A 97 -16.45 -19.22 -0.01
CA ILE A 97 -17.31 -20.07 -0.84
C ILE A 97 -18.78 -19.97 -0.39
N LEU A 98 -19.02 -20.00 0.92
CA LEU A 98 -20.37 -19.86 1.47
C LEU A 98 -20.97 -18.49 1.12
N LEU A 99 -20.21 -17.42 1.20
CA LEU A 99 -20.64 -16.08 0.77
C LEU A 99 -21.01 -16.06 -0.71
N TYR A 100 -20.18 -16.66 -1.58
CA TYR A 100 -20.48 -16.80 -3.00
C TYR A 100 -21.81 -17.54 -3.23
N VAL A 101 -22.00 -18.68 -2.54
CA VAL A 101 -23.23 -19.48 -2.65
C VAL A 101 -24.45 -18.69 -2.16
N ILE A 102 -24.35 -17.96 -1.05
CA ILE A 102 -25.42 -17.11 -0.53
C ILE A 102 -25.79 -16.03 -1.53
N VAL A 103 -24.80 -15.29 -2.07
CA VAL A 103 -25.05 -14.24 -3.07
C VAL A 103 -25.78 -14.80 -4.29
N LYS A 104 -25.38 -15.98 -4.77
CA LYS A 104 -26.00 -16.64 -5.94
C LYS A 104 -27.39 -17.22 -5.65
N LEU A 105 -27.60 -17.86 -4.48
CA LEU A 105 -28.88 -18.45 -4.11
C LEU A 105 -29.99 -17.42 -3.88
N PHE A 106 -29.62 -16.29 -3.28
CA PHE A 106 -30.57 -15.20 -2.95
C PHE A 106 -30.60 -14.10 -4.01
N ASP A 107 -29.89 -14.27 -5.12
CA ASP A 107 -29.76 -13.28 -6.21
C ASP A 107 -29.46 -11.86 -5.68
N ILE A 108 -28.51 -11.78 -4.74
CA ILE A 108 -28.15 -10.52 -4.08
C ILE A 108 -27.35 -9.65 -5.05
N GLN A 109 -27.96 -8.57 -5.51
CA GLN A 109 -27.27 -7.56 -6.30
C GLN A 109 -26.36 -6.72 -5.39
N ILE A 110 -25.04 -6.87 -5.52
CA ILE A 110 -24.05 -6.13 -4.72
C ILE A 110 -24.12 -4.63 -5.02
N ASN A 111 -24.22 -4.28 -6.29
CA ASN A 111 -24.48 -2.93 -6.77
C ASN A 111 -25.13 -3.00 -8.15
N LYS A 112 -26.23 -2.22 -8.36
CA LYS A 112 -27.01 -2.28 -9.60
C LYS A 112 -26.30 -1.68 -10.81
N ASP A 113 -25.40 -0.74 -10.59
CA ASP A 113 -24.70 -0.02 -11.65
C ASP A 113 -23.48 -0.80 -12.20
N TYR A 114 -23.07 -1.87 -11.49
CA TYR A 114 -21.89 -2.67 -11.85
C TYR A 114 -22.31 -4.12 -12.14
N PRO A 115 -22.01 -4.67 -13.32
CA PRO A 115 -22.36 -6.05 -13.69
C PRO A 115 -21.41 -7.09 -13.04
N ILE A 116 -21.38 -7.10 -11.67
CA ILE A 116 -20.45 -7.92 -10.88
C ILE A 116 -20.73 -9.41 -11.02
N ASP A 117 -21.98 -9.78 -11.28
CA ASP A 117 -22.41 -11.18 -11.44
C ASP A 117 -21.60 -11.94 -12.47
N ASN A 118 -21.16 -11.27 -13.55
CA ASN A 118 -20.34 -11.85 -14.61
C ASN A 118 -18.93 -12.22 -14.12
N TYR A 119 -18.45 -11.57 -13.06
CA TYR A 119 -17.09 -11.71 -12.55
C TYR A 119 -17.01 -12.42 -11.20
N LEU A 120 -18.16 -12.68 -10.54
CA LEU A 120 -18.22 -13.15 -9.15
C LEU A 120 -17.46 -14.46 -8.92
N LEU A 121 -17.55 -15.41 -9.89
CA LEU A 121 -16.81 -16.66 -9.82
C LEU A 121 -15.27 -16.43 -9.85
N LEU A 122 -14.81 -15.55 -10.74
CA LEU A 122 -13.38 -15.21 -10.85
C LEU A 122 -12.88 -14.47 -9.60
N ILE A 123 -13.67 -13.52 -9.09
CA ILE A 123 -13.39 -12.81 -7.85
C ILE A 123 -13.21 -13.81 -6.69
N THR A 124 -14.14 -14.75 -6.55
CA THR A 124 -14.10 -15.78 -5.50
C THR A 124 -12.86 -16.67 -5.64
N ALA A 125 -12.57 -17.15 -6.84
CA ALA A 125 -11.40 -17.99 -7.12
C ALA A 125 -10.08 -17.24 -6.82
N ILE A 126 -9.98 -15.97 -7.23
CA ILE A 126 -8.82 -15.12 -6.94
C ILE A 126 -8.68 -14.90 -5.42
N ALA A 127 -9.77 -14.63 -4.70
CA ALA A 127 -9.75 -14.44 -3.25
C ALA A 127 -9.22 -15.67 -2.52
N ILE A 128 -9.72 -16.88 -2.87
CA ILE A 128 -9.28 -18.16 -2.31
C ILE A 128 -7.77 -18.35 -2.51
N LEU A 129 -7.30 -18.16 -3.73
CA LEU A 129 -5.86 -18.33 -4.05
C LEU A 129 -5.01 -17.24 -3.43
N THR A 130 -5.52 -16.03 -3.25
CA THR A 130 -4.78 -14.92 -2.61
C THR A 130 -4.45 -15.26 -1.16
N TYR A 131 -5.35 -15.87 -0.40
CA TYR A 131 -5.07 -16.33 0.96
C TYR A 131 -3.94 -17.38 0.97
N ILE A 132 -4.03 -18.39 0.13
CA ILE A 132 -2.99 -19.42 0.01
C ILE A 132 -1.64 -18.78 -0.36
N ASN A 133 -1.63 -17.92 -1.37
CA ASN A 133 -0.43 -17.25 -1.86
C ASN A 133 0.23 -16.34 -0.82
N SER A 134 -0.54 -15.72 0.06
CA SER A 134 0.01 -14.87 1.12
C SER A 134 0.84 -15.67 2.13
N ILE A 135 0.44 -16.89 2.46
CA ILE A 135 1.23 -17.83 3.28
C ILE A 135 2.47 -18.29 2.51
N LEU A 136 2.29 -18.73 1.27
CA LEU A 136 3.37 -19.28 0.45
C LEU A 136 4.50 -18.26 0.21
N THR A 137 4.14 -17.02 -0.11
CA THR A 137 5.10 -15.92 -0.28
C THR A 137 5.82 -15.57 1.01
N THR A 138 5.13 -15.66 2.16
CA THR A 138 5.76 -15.49 3.48
C THR A 138 6.80 -16.58 3.75
N VAL A 139 6.48 -17.84 3.48
CA VAL A 139 7.42 -18.96 3.62
C VAL A 139 8.61 -18.83 2.68
N LEU A 140 8.41 -18.42 1.41
CA LEU A 140 9.50 -18.16 0.46
C LEU A 140 10.45 -17.07 0.98
N ARG A 141 9.89 -16.01 1.56
CA ARG A 141 10.66 -14.89 2.13
C ARG A 141 11.52 -15.34 3.30
N VAL A 142 10.94 -16.04 4.27
CA VAL A 142 11.66 -16.51 5.47
C VAL A 142 12.75 -17.53 5.10
N LYS A 143 12.50 -18.39 4.11
CA LYS A 143 13.49 -19.36 3.60
C LYS A 143 14.51 -18.74 2.62
N ASN A 144 14.56 -17.42 2.49
CA ASN A 144 15.48 -16.69 1.61
C ASN A 144 15.47 -17.16 0.14
N LYS A 145 14.30 -17.61 -0.35
CA LYS A 145 14.11 -18.02 -1.75
C LYS A 145 13.82 -16.79 -2.64
N VAL A 146 14.77 -15.83 -2.64
CA VAL A 146 14.60 -14.50 -3.25
C VAL A 146 14.26 -14.58 -4.75
N ASN A 147 14.90 -15.50 -5.51
CA ASN A 147 14.65 -15.63 -6.95
C ASN A 147 13.20 -16.05 -7.23
N GLN A 148 12.68 -17.07 -6.50
CA GLN A 148 11.30 -17.51 -6.64
C GLN A 148 10.31 -16.41 -6.21
N LEU A 149 10.62 -15.70 -5.13
CA LEU A 149 9.80 -14.59 -4.65
C LEU A 149 9.73 -13.47 -5.70
N SER A 150 10.85 -13.10 -6.32
CA SER A 150 10.88 -12.08 -7.38
C SER A 150 10.07 -12.49 -8.60
N VAL A 151 10.20 -13.75 -9.05
CA VAL A 151 9.40 -14.28 -10.17
C VAL A 151 7.91 -14.19 -9.84
N VAL A 152 7.48 -14.69 -8.68
CA VAL A 152 6.09 -14.67 -8.24
C VAL A 152 5.53 -13.25 -8.20
N GLN A 153 6.28 -12.28 -7.69
CA GLN A 153 5.84 -10.88 -7.61
C GLN A 153 5.72 -10.19 -8.99
N SER A 154 6.45 -10.66 -10.00
CA SER A 154 6.44 -10.07 -11.34
C SER A 154 5.43 -10.75 -12.28
N LEU A 155 4.95 -11.94 -11.96
CA LEU A 155 4.11 -12.76 -12.85
C LEU A 155 2.86 -12.01 -13.35
N ASN A 156 2.10 -11.41 -12.44
CA ASN A 156 0.85 -10.74 -12.81
C ASN A 156 1.10 -9.55 -13.75
N VAL A 157 2.16 -8.78 -13.51
CA VAL A 157 2.50 -7.62 -14.35
C VAL A 157 2.90 -8.07 -15.76
N ILE A 158 3.70 -9.14 -15.87
CA ILE A 158 4.15 -9.69 -17.15
C ILE A 158 2.96 -10.27 -17.93
N LEU A 159 2.08 -11.02 -17.28
CA LEU A 159 0.89 -11.59 -17.91
C LEU A 159 -0.07 -10.50 -18.39
N ASN A 160 -0.30 -9.47 -17.57
CA ASN A 160 -1.12 -8.32 -17.96
C ASN A 160 -0.53 -7.57 -19.16
N LEU A 161 0.80 -7.46 -19.25
CA LEU A 161 1.46 -6.86 -20.42
C LEU A 161 1.12 -7.63 -21.72
N CYS A 162 1.01 -8.96 -21.65
CA CYS A 162 0.67 -9.77 -22.82
C CYS A 162 -0.77 -9.54 -23.30
N VAL A 163 -1.74 -9.40 -22.39
CA VAL A 163 -3.17 -9.35 -22.76
C VAL A 163 -3.65 -7.94 -23.08
N VAL A 164 -3.02 -6.91 -22.51
CA VAL A 164 -3.48 -5.52 -22.65
C VAL A 164 -3.43 -5.00 -24.08
N PHE A 165 -2.58 -5.55 -24.94
CA PHE A 165 -2.50 -5.16 -26.35
C PHE A 165 -3.47 -5.91 -27.25
N VAL A 166 -4.04 -7.04 -26.79
CA VAL A 166 -4.89 -7.92 -27.58
C VAL A 166 -6.37 -7.61 -27.37
N PHE A 167 -6.78 -7.33 -26.12
CA PHE A 167 -8.18 -7.21 -25.73
C PHE A 167 -8.58 -5.76 -25.45
N ASN A 168 -9.89 -5.47 -25.48
CA ASN A 168 -10.47 -4.15 -25.20
C ASN A 168 -11.79 -4.30 -24.40
N GLY A 169 -12.22 -3.23 -23.72
CA GLY A 169 -13.51 -3.17 -23.03
C GLY A 169 -13.75 -4.33 -22.07
N GLU A 170 -14.91 -4.94 -22.14
CA GLU A 170 -15.30 -6.03 -21.23
C GLU A 170 -14.40 -7.27 -21.36
N THR A 171 -14.00 -7.62 -22.60
CA THR A 171 -13.10 -8.76 -22.83
C THR A 171 -11.73 -8.56 -22.20
N LEU A 172 -11.25 -7.33 -22.11
CA LEU A 172 -10.01 -7.02 -21.41
C LEU A 172 -10.17 -7.21 -19.90
N ILE A 173 -11.31 -6.84 -19.30
CA ILE A 173 -11.56 -7.09 -17.87
C ILE A 173 -11.47 -8.59 -17.57
N LEU A 174 -12.16 -9.43 -18.36
CA LEU A 174 -12.10 -10.87 -18.22
C LEU A 174 -10.68 -11.41 -18.37
N ALA A 175 -9.94 -10.95 -19.39
CA ALA A 175 -8.57 -11.35 -19.62
C ALA A 175 -7.64 -10.97 -18.44
N LEU A 176 -7.78 -9.78 -17.86
CA LEU A 176 -7.03 -9.34 -16.70
C LEU A 176 -7.34 -10.15 -15.43
N LEU A 177 -8.59 -10.57 -15.24
CA LEU A 177 -8.98 -11.44 -14.13
C LEU A 177 -8.45 -12.86 -14.32
N ILE A 178 -8.52 -13.39 -15.53
CA ILE A 178 -7.95 -14.71 -15.87
C ILE A 178 -6.43 -14.71 -15.69
N THR A 179 -5.73 -13.68 -16.12
CA THR A 179 -4.27 -13.57 -15.92
C THR A 179 -3.92 -13.47 -14.44
N ASN A 180 -4.72 -12.76 -13.64
CA ASN A 180 -4.53 -12.71 -12.18
C ASN A 180 -4.73 -14.10 -11.55
N LEU A 181 -5.80 -14.80 -11.91
CA LEU A 181 -6.05 -16.17 -11.46
C LEU A 181 -4.91 -17.11 -11.85
N PHE A 182 -4.44 -17.03 -13.10
CA PHE A 182 -3.33 -17.83 -13.62
C PHE A 182 -2.02 -17.52 -12.90
N ALA A 183 -1.72 -16.24 -12.62
CA ALA A 183 -0.57 -15.83 -11.81
C ALA A 183 -0.63 -16.43 -10.40
N CYS A 184 -1.81 -16.45 -9.78
CA CYS A 184 -2.03 -17.08 -8.48
C CYS A 184 -1.77 -18.60 -8.52
N ILE A 185 -2.24 -19.29 -9.54
CA ILE A 185 -1.98 -20.74 -9.75
C ILE A 185 -0.49 -21.01 -9.95
N LEU A 186 0.18 -20.22 -10.81
CA LEU A 186 1.62 -20.35 -11.04
C LEU A 186 2.42 -20.12 -9.75
N THR A 187 1.99 -19.19 -8.90
CA THR A 187 2.61 -18.96 -7.59
C THR A 187 2.58 -20.22 -6.73
N VAL A 188 1.44 -20.90 -6.66
CA VAL A 188 1.32 -22.19 -5.95
C VAL A 188 2.27 -23.23 -6.55
N LEU A 189 2.28 -23.39 -7.87
CA LEU A 189 3.14 -24.37 -8.56
C LEU A 189 4.64 -24.11 -8.34
N ILE A 190 5.06 -22.85 -8.42
CA ILE A 190 6.46 -22.45 -8.17
C ILE A 190 6.86 -22.78 -6.73
N THR A 191 5.98 -22.53 -5.78
CA THR A 191 6.24 -22.76 -4.35
C THR A 191 6.28 -24.25 -4.02
N LEU A 192 5.40 -25.04 -4.62
CA LEU A 192 5.43 -26.52 -4.51
C LEU A 192 6.74 -27.08 -5.06
N ARG A 193 7.18 -26.65 -6.25
CA ARG A 193 8.47 -27.07 -6.84
C ARG A 193 9.67 -26.65 -5.99
N ALA A 194 9.58 -25.54 -5.29
CA ALA A 194 10.65 -25.08 -4.40
C ALA A 194 10.80 -25.92 -3.12
N LYS A 195 9.91 -26.91 -2.89
CA LYS A 195 9.88 -27.81 -1.71
C LYS A 195 9.96 -27.04 -0.37
N VAL A 196 9.27 -25.92 -0.30
CA VAL A 196 9.27 -25.05 0.88
C VAL A 196 8.10 -25.36 1.83
N ILE A 197 7.07 -26.03 1.32
CA ILE A 197 5.89 -26.44 2.08
C ILE A 197 6.22 -27.74 2.82
N PRO A 198 5.83 -27.87 4.11
CA PRO A 198 5.98 -29.13 4.83
C PRO A 198 5.08 -30.20 4.21
N ASN A 199 5.47 -31.47 4.36
CA ASN A 199 4.59 -32.57 4.01
C ASN A 199 3.36 -32.55 4.93
N ILE A 200 2.18 -32.74 4.37
CA ILE A 200 0.93 -32.71 5.13
C ILE A 200 0.91 -33.78 6.24
N SER A 201 1.55 -34.92 6.01
CA SER A 201 1.70 -36.02 6.98
C SER A 201 2.56 -35.67 8.21
N GLU A 202 3.38 -34.64 8.11
CA GLU A 202 4.30 -34.22 9.20
C GLU A 202 3.69 -33.07 10.04
N VAL A 203 2.53 -32.57 9.66
CA VAL A 203 1.88 -31.42 10.31
C VAL A 203 0.93 -31.88 11.41
N SER A 204 1.16 -31.44 12.63
CA SER A 204 0.23 -31.58 13.72
C SER A 204 -0.67 -30.35 13.83
N LEU A 205 -2.00 -30.54 13.67
CA LEU A 205 -2.97 -29.48 13.89
C LEU A 205 -3.18 -29.27 15.39
N SER A 206 -2.90 -28.06 15.86
CA SER A 206 -3.00 -27.71 17.29
C SER A 206 -3.72 -26.38 17.49
N LYS A 207 -4.78 -26.41 18.31
CA LYS A 207 -5.50 -25.19 18.71
C LYS A 207 -4.60 -24.18 19.43
N THR A 208 -3.58 -24.67 20.15
CA THR A 208 -2.59 -23.80 20.83
C THR A 208 -1.78 -23.01 19.83
N ILE A 209 -1.26 -23.68 18.77
CA ILE A 209 -0.50 -23.03 17.69
C ILE A 209 -1.40 -22.04 16.92
N GLN A 210 -2.64 -22.44 16.61
CA GLN A 210 -3.60 -21.56 15.93
C GLN A 210 -3.89 -20.29 16.73
N LYS A 211 -4.12 -20.43 18.05
CA LYS A 211 -4.34 -19.29 18.94
C LYS A 211 -3.11 -18.39 19.04
N GLU A 212 -1.92 -18.97 19.07
CA GLU A 212 -0.66 -18.22 19.08
C GLU A 212 -0.49 -17.39 17.80
N ILE A 213 -0.73 -18.00 16.62
CA ILE A 213 -0.70 -17.32 15.32
C ILE A 213 -1.66 -16.11 15.32
N ILE A 214 -2.91 -16.30 15.75
CA ILE A 214 -3.90 -15.21 15.75
C ILE A 214 -3.50 -14.12 16.75
N ASN A 215 -3.17 -14.48 17.99
CA ASN A 215 -2.90 -13.49 19.03
C ASN A 215 -1.66 -12.64 18.75
N LYS A 216 -0.60 -13.25 18.22
CA LYS A 216 0.69 -12.57 18.01
C LYS A 216 0.64 -11.50 16.91
N GLY A 217 -0.26 -11.64 15.93
CA GLY A 217 -0.39 -10.70 14.83
C GLY A 217 -1.60 -9.78 14.90
N PHE A 218 -2.51 -9.97 15.85
CA PHE A 218 -3.82 -9.33 15.82
C PHE A 218 -3.76 -7.80 15.83
N TYR A 219 -3.01 -7.20 16.73
CA TYR A 219 -2.96 -5.73 16.80
C TYR A 219 -2.27 -5.11 15.60
N LEU A 220 -1.21 -5.74 15.09
CA LEU A 220 -0.53 -5.25 13.90
C LEU A 220 -1.38 -5.47 12.63
N PHE A 221 -2.14 -6.57 12.59
CA PHE A 221 -3.17 -6.77 11.57
C PHE A 221 -4.24 -5.66 11.64
N LEU A 222 -4.78 -5.39 12.82
CA LEU A 222 -5.80 -4.36 13.01
C LEU A 222 -5.28 -2.99 12.58
N TYR A 223 -4.05 -2.64 12.96
CA TYR A 223 -3.37 -1.44 12.51
C TYR A 223 -3.31 -1.36 10.98
N ASN A 224 -2.72 -2.39 10.33
CA ASN A 224 -2.52 -2.39 8.88
C ASN A 224 -3.84 -2.42 8.12
N SER A 225 -4.81 -3.21 8.55
CA SER A 225 -6.11 -3.32 7.88
C SER A 225 -6.94 -2.04 8.02
N CYS A 226 -7.04 -1.47 9.22
CA CYS A 226 -7.76 -0.21 9.41
C CYS A 226 -7.11 0.92 8.58
N PHE A 227 -5.79 0.98 8.58
CA PHE A 227 -5.05 1.95 7.80
C PHE A 227 -5.28 1.78 6.30
N TYR A 228 -5.25 0.57 5.79
CA TYR A 228 -5.55 0.27 4.38
C TYR A 228 -7.00 0.62 4.01
N PHE A 229 -7.94 0.32 4.91
CA PHE A 229 -9.35 0.62 4.70
C PHE A 229 -9.68 2.12 4.68
N ILE A 230 -8.82 3.00 5.17
CA ILE A 230 -8.99 4.45 5.02
C ILE A 230 -9.16 4.81 3.53
N LEU A 231 -8.23 4.38 2.67
CA LEU A 231 -8.32 4.63 1.22
C LEU A 231 -9.42 3.81 0.53
N ILE A 232 -9.63 2.57 0.96
CA ILE A 232 -10.65 1.69 0.40
C ILE A 232 -12.07 2.20 0.68
N SER A 233 -12.33 2.73 1.87
CA SER A 233 -13.66 3.25 2.23
C SER A 233 -14.06 4.44 1.36
N ILE A 234 -13.15 5.33 1.02
CA ILE A 234 -13.44 6.44 0.09
C ILE A 234 -13.80 5.92 -1.31
N ARG A 235 -13.06 4.93 -1.80
CA ARG A 235 -13.40 4.28 -3.09
C ARG A 235 -14.78 3.63 -3.06
N THR A 236 -15.13 3.00 -1.93
CA THR A 236 -16.47 2.42 -1.73
C THR A 236 -17.55 3.50 -1.70
N ILE A 237 -17.32 4.61 -1.00
CA ILE A 237 -18.28 5.73 -0.96
C ILE A 237 -18.48 6.32 -2.36
N ILE A 238 -17.40 6.54 -3.11
CA ILE A 238 -17.49 7.07 -4.48
C ILE A 238 -18.22 6.08 -5.40
N SER A 239 -17.90 4.80 -5.35
CA SER A 239 -18.55 3.78 -6.21
C SER A 239 -20.04 3.60 -5.94
N GLY A 240 -20.52 3.97 -4.76
CA GLY A 240 -21.93 3.86 -4.39
C GLY A 240 -22.75 5.14 -4.59
N ASN A 241 -22.13 6.30 -4.86
CA ASN A 241 -22.82 7.59 -4.91
C ASN A 241 -22.58 8.39 -6.19
N TYR A 242 -21.62 7.97 -7.03
CA TYR A 242 -21.29 8.64 -8.29
C TYR A 242 -21.39 7.65 -9.45
N THR A 243 -21.34 8.15 -10.69
CA THR A 243 -21.45 7.30 -11.88
C THR A 243 -20.24 6.35 -12.01
N VAL A 244 -20.42 5.28 -12.79
CA VAL A 244 -19.36 4.30 -13.06
C VAL A 244 -18.15 4.97 -13.72
N GLU A 245 -18.39 5.95 -14.61
CA GLU A 245 -17.35 6.73 -15.29
C GLU A 245 -16.56 7.62 -14.34
N GLU A 246 -17.24 8.29 -13.41
CA GLU A 246 -16.58 9.11 -12.37
C GLU A 246 -15.75 8.25 -11.42
N PHE A 247 -16.26 7.09 -11.02
CA PHE A 247 -15.48 6.12 -10.26
C PHE A 247 -14.30 5.57 -11.07
N GLY A 248 -14.46 5.41 -12.38
CA GLY A 248 -13.36 5.05 -13.30
C GLY A 248 -12.28 6.13 -13.37
N ALA A 249 -12.67 7.40 -13.48
CA ALA A 249 -11.75 8.53 -13.44
C ALA A 249 -11.02 8.61 -12.09
N PHE A 250 -11.73 8.38 -10.97
CA PHE A 250 -11.14 8.31 -9.64
C PHE A 250 -10.17 7.11 -9.51
N THR A 251 -10.54 5.95 -10.06
CA THR A 251 -9.68 4.76 -10.07
C THR A 251 -8.39 5.00 -10.84
N PHE A 252 -8.46 5.70 -11.99
CA PHE A 252 -7.29 6.13 -12.73
C PHE A 252 -6.41 7.05 -11.89
N SER A 253 -7.00 8.09 -11.30
CA SER A 253 -6.30 9.03 -10.42
C SER A 253 -5.60 8.34 -9.27
N PHE A 254 -6.30 7.41 -8.61
CA PHE A 254 -5.76 6.61 -7.51
C PHE A 254 -4.56 5.77 -7.95
N THR A 255 -4.65 5.12 -9.11
CA THR A 255 -3.56 4.27 -9.63
C THR A 255 -2.32 5.09 -9.95
N ILE A 256 -2.48 6.26 -10.57
CA ILE A 256 -1.36 7.14 -10.94
C ILE A 256 -0.72 7.77 -9.69
N ALA A 257 -1.51 8.32 -8.79
CA ALA A 257 -0.99 8.95 -7.57
C ALA A 257 -0.25 7.96 -6.66
N ASN A 258 -0.77 6.74 -6.49
CA ASN A 258 -0.09 5.70 -5.71
C ASN A 258 1.18 5.18 -6.36
N ALA A 259 1.27 5.14 -7.69
CA ALA A 259 2.47 4.67 -8.38
C ALA A 259 3.73 5.49 -7.98
N VAL A 260 3.55 6.78 -7.70
CA VAL A 260 4.65 7.65 -7.22
C VAL A 260 5.18 7.17 -5.87
N MET A 261 4.30 6.73 -4.96
CA MET A 261 4.69 6.28 -3.61
C MET A 261 5.37 4.90 -3.62
N LEU A 262 5.07 4.04 -4.59
CA LEU A 262 5.73 2.74 -4.72
C LEU A 262 7.26 2.87 -4.86
N LEU A 263 7.74 3.98 -5.42
CA LEU A 263 9.17 4.26 -5.53
C LEU A 263 9.85 4.38 -4.16
N LEU A 264 9.19 4.99 -3.18
CA LEU A 264 9.71 5.14 -1.82
C LEU A 264 9.49 3.89 -0.97
N GLU A 265 8.39 3.19 -1.17
CA GLU A 265 8.05 1.98 -0.41
C GLU A 265 9.11 0.89 -0.56
N SER A 266 9.67 0.72 -1.77
CA SER A 266 10.72 -0.27 -2.01
C SER A 266 12.01 0.01 -1.24
N LEU A 267 12.39 1.28 -1.06
CA LEU A 267 13.53 1.67 -0.23
C LEU A 267 13.24 1.42 1.25
N MET A 268 12.04 1.81 1.70
CA MET A 268 11.62 1.59 3.09
C MET A 268 11.61 0.11 3.47
N THR A 269 11.20 -0.78 2.58
CA THR A 269 11.19 -2.23 2.83
C THR A 269 12.57 -2.78 3.20
N ILE A 270 13.66 -2.21 2.66
CA ILE A 270 15.03 -2.63 2.95
C ILE A 270 15.54 -2.01 4.26
N ILE A 271 15.21 -0.74 4.49
CA ILE A 271 15.75 0.04 5.61
C ILE A 271 14.95 -0.22 6.90
N PHE A 272 13.67 -0.57 6.77
CA PHE A 272 12.73 -0.71 7.89
C PHE A 272 13.20 -1.62 9.03
N PRO A 273 13.75 -2.84 8.79
CA PRO A 273 14.21 -3.69 9.89
C PRO A 273 15.29 -3.02 10.74
N LYS A 274 16.22 -2.30 10.12
CA LYS A 274 17.28 -1.57 10.82
C LYS A 274 16.73 -0.37 11.61
N ILE A 275 15.75 0.33 11.02
CA ILE A 275 15.07 1.44 11.72
C ILE A 275 14.39 0.92 13.00
N ILE A 276 13.67 -0.20 12.92
CA ILE A 276 13.04 -0.80 14.10
C ILE A 276 14.08 -1.15 15.17
N ASP A 277 15.23 -1.70 14.79
CA ASP A 277 16.32 -2.02 15.72
C ASP A 277 16.85 -0.76 16.42
N LEU A 278 17.15 0.31 15.66
CA LEU A 278 17.60 1.59 16.22
C LEU A 278 16.56 2.25 17.14
N LEU A 279 15.28 2.19 16.78
CA LEU A 279 14.18 2.74 17.57
C LEU A 279 13.83 1.90 18.80
N SER A 280 14.25 0.64 18.85
CA SER A 280 14.07 -0.25 20.00
C SER A 280 15.05 0.05 21.14
N SER A 281 16.15 0.75 20.87
CA SER A 281 17.17 1.10 21.85
C SER A 281 16.59 1.96 22.98
N ASP A 282 17.22 1.95 24.16
CA ASP A 282 16.83 2.81 25.29
C ASP A 282 17.55 4.17 25.26
N ASN A 283 18.40 4.42 24.26
CA ASN A 283 19.09 5.68 24.09
C ASN A 283 18.19 6.70 23.39
N HIS A 284 17.66 7.66 24.14
CA HIS A 284 16.78 8.71 23.63
C HIS A 284 17.41 9.56 22.53
N GLU A 285 18.70 9.91 22.65
CA GLU A 285 19.42 10.70 21.66
C GLU A 285 19.52 9.97 20.31
N GLN A 286 19.80 8.65 20.37
CA GLN A 286 19.84 7.80 19.17
C GLN A 286 18.46 7.70 18.51
N ILE A 287 17.37 7.56 19.30
CA ILE A 287 16.01 7.52 18.78
C ILE A 287 15.67 8.85 18.08
N GLU A 288 15.95 9.99 18.72
CA GLU A 288 15.67 11.32 18.15
C GLU A 288 16.42 11.53 16.83
N ARG A 289 17.70 11.24 16.83
CA ARG A 289 18.53 11.33 15.62
C ARG A 289 18.01 10.45 14.48
N THR A 290 17.57 9.23 14.82
CA THR A 290 16.97 8.32 13.84
C THR A 290 15.66 8.89 13.29
N LEU A 291 14.78 9.43 14.14
CA LEU A 291 13.52 10.06 13.72
C LEU A 291 13.76 11.29 12.83
N GLU A 292 14.74 12.13 13.16
CA GLU A 292 15.12 13.29 12.35
C GLU A 292 15.63 12.87 10.97
N ASN A 293 16.53 11.88 10.91
CA ASN A 293 17.08 11.36 9.65
C ASN A 293 16.00 10.74 8.78
N MET A 294 15.06 9.97 9.38
CA MET A 294 13.92 9.42 8.66
C MET A 294 13.03 10.53 8.07
N ARG A 295 12.74 11.54 8.84
CA ARG A 295 11.91 12.66 8.38
C ARG A 295 12.59 13.42 7.27
N LEU A 296 13.87 13.73 7.42
CA LEU A 296 14.64 14.42 6.40
C LEU A 296 14.75 13.59 5.13
N GLY A 297 15.07 12.31 5.24
CA GLY A 297 15.22 11.41 4.09
C GLY A 297 13.88 11.06 3.43
N TYR A 298 12.88 10.62 4.19
CA TYR A 298 11.64 10.10 3.65
C TYR A 298 10.60 11.19 3.35
N VAL A 299 10.31 12.07 4.33
CA VAL A 299 9.25 13.08 4.16
C VAL A 299 9.64 14.12 3.12
N SER A 300 10.88 14.65 3.16
CA SER A 300 11.34 15.62 2.17
C SER A 300 11.40 15.03 0.77
N THR A 301 11.88 13.77 0.63
CA THR A 301 11.89 13.08 -0.68
C THR A 301 10.47 12.87 -1.20
N SER A 302 9.50 12.53 -0.33
CA SER A 302 8.10 12.38 -0.71
C SER A 302 7.51 13.68 -1.26
N HIS A 303 7.79 14.82 -0.60
CA HIS A 303 7.36 16.14 -1.08
C HIS A 303 7.91 16.44 -2.48
N LEU A 304 9.23 16.23 -2.68
CA LEU A 304 9.86 16.43 -3.97
C LEU A 304 9.21 15.58 -5.07
N LEU A 305 9.08 14.27 -4.83
CA LEU A 305 8.52 13.34 -5.80
C LEU A 305 7.08 13.67 -6.16
N ILE A 306 6.25 14.03 -5.17
CA ILE A 306 4.85 14.37 -5.41
C ILE A 306 4.72 15.67 -6.17
N TYR A 307 5.48 16.73 -5.84
CA TYR A 307 5.41 17.97 -6.61
C TYR A 307 5.93 17.80 -8.04
N VAL A 308 6.95 16.97 -8.25
CA VAL A 308 7.39 16.60 -9.60
C VAL A 308 6.28 15.82 -10.32
N ALA A 309 5.64 14.84 -9.67
CA ALA A 309 4.57 14.07 -10.28
C ALA A 309 3.37 14.94 -10.68
N MET A 310 2.99 15.92 -9.82
CA MET A 310 1.91 16.86 -10.10
C MET A 310 2.13 17.66 -11.40
N LEU A 311 3.38 17.95 -11.77
CA LEU A 311 3.69 18.57 -13.07
C LEU A 311 3.36 17.67 -14.26
N PHE A 312 3.46 16.35 -14.07
CA PHE A 312 3.20 15.38 -15.14
C PHE A 312 1.73 14.97 -15.25
N PHE A 313 0.88 15.22 -14.25
CA PHE A 313 -0.53 14.82 -14.27
C PHE A 313 -1.31 15.46 -15.42
N PRO A 314 -1.21 16.78 -15.70
CA PRO A 314 -1.84 17.37 -16.88
C PRO A 314 -1.34 16.77 -18.21
N LEU A 315 -0.05 16.42 -18.30
CA LEU A 315 0.52 15.78 -19.47
C LEU A 315 -0.06 14.37 -19.69
N LEU A 316 -0.25 13.59 -18.61
CA LEU A 316 -0.88 12.27 -18.70
C LEU A 316 -2.31 12.36 -19.23
N VAL A 317 -3.05 13.36 -18.78
CA VAL A 317 -4.43 13.60 -19.24
C VAL A 317 -4.45 14.13 -20.69
N TYR A 318 -3.45 14.90 -21.10
CA TYR A 318 -3.29 15.29 -22.51
C TYR A 318 -3.10 14.05 -23.43
N ILE A 319 -2.36 13.03 -22.95
CA ILE A 319 -2.21 11.75 -23.66
C ILE A 319 -3.51 10.91 -23.60
N LEU A 320 -4.28 11.02 -22.53
CA LEU A 320 -5.54 10.30 -22.29
C LEU A 320 -6.71 11.27 -22.04
N PRO A 321 -7.22 11.98 -23.07
CA PRO A 321 -8.21 13.05 -22.91
C PRO A 321 -9.53 12.59 -22.28
N LYS A 322 -9.85 11.28 -22.37
CA LYS A 322 -11.04 10.67 -21.72
C LYS A 322 -11.04 10.83 -20.19
N TYR A 323 -9.91 11.18 -19.59
CA TYR A 323 -9.73 11.38 -18.14
C TYR A 323 -9.46 12.84 -17.78
N SER A 324 -9.94 13.80 -18.59
CA SER A 324 -9.74 15.25 -18.36
C SER A 324 -10.23 15.73 -16.99
N ASN A 325 -11.27 15.12 -16.44
CA ASN A 325 -11.83 15.40 -15.11
C ASN A 325 -11.04 14.74 -13.95
N ALA A 326 -9.97 13.99 -14.24
CA ALA A 326 -9.21 13.25 -13.24
C ALA A 326 -8.04 14.05 -12.62
N VAL A 327 -7.60 15.18 -13.22
CA VAL A 327 -6.42 15.94 -12.75
C VAL A 327 -6.57 16.41 -11.31
N THR A 328 -7.72 16.98 -10.97
CA THR A 328 -8.01 17.44 -9.59
C THR A 328 -7.91 16.30 -8.59
N SER A 329 -8.53 15.15 -8.88
CA SER A 329 -8.45 13.98 -7.99
C SER A 329 -7.04 13.39 -7.92
N MET A 330 -6.25 13.37 -9.01
CA MET A 330 -4.83 12.97 -8.97
C MET A 330 -4.04 13.84 -8.00
N ASN A 331 -4.16 15.16 -8.11
CA ASN A 331 -3.47 16.11 -7.25
C ASN A 331 -3.88 15.92 -5.77
N LEU A 332 -5.18 15.85 -5.49
CA LEU A 332 -5.69 15.74 -4.13
C LEU A 332 -5.36 14.37 -3.50
N ILE A 333 -5.39 13.26 -4.26
CA ILE A 333 -4.95 11.94 -3.78
C ILE A 333 -3.45 11.98 -3.45
N ALA A 334 -2.63 12.54 -4.33
CA ALA A 334 -1.19 12.65 -4.11
C ALA A 334 -0.89 13.47 -2.83
N LEU A 335 -1.59 14.58 -2.62
CA LEU A 335 -1.47 15.40 -1.41
C LEU A 335 -2.00 14.69 -0.16
N ALA A 336 -3.07 13.91 -0.25
CA ALA A 336 -3.56 13.12 0.87
C ALA A 336 -2.54 12.04 1.28
N VAL A 337 -1.98 11.32 0.32
CA VAL A 337 -0.93 10.32 0.58
C VAL A 337 0.33 10.96 1.15
N LEU A 338 0.69 12.18 0.71
CA LEU A 338 1.80 12.95 1.27
C LEU A 338 1.59 13.24 2.78
N MET A 339 0.38 13.57 3.20
CA MET A 339 0.07 13.79 4.63
C MET A 339 0.34 12.54 5.49
N ASN A 340 0.08 11.35 4.95
CA ASN A 340 0.43 10.12 5.64
C ASN A 340 1.93 9.98 5.92
N THR A 341 2.79 10.43 5.02
CA THR A 341 4.24 10.30 5.16
C THR A 341 4.78 11.03 6.40
N ILE A 342 4.08 12.05 6.89
CA ILE A 342 4.46 12.83 8.07
C ILE A 342 4.50 11.96 9.34
N SER A 343 3.68 10.92 9.43
CA SER A 343 3.67 9.97 10.56
C SER A 343 4.87 9.01 10.55
N CYS A 344 5.63 8.94 9.45
CA CYS A 344 6.79 8.06 9.30
C CYS A 344 7.79 8.29 10.44
N GLY A 345 8.37 7.21 10.93
CA GLY A 345 9.25 7.21 12.10
C GLY A 345 8.47 7.05 13.39
N TYR A 346 7.46 7.86 13.67
CA TYR A 346 6.67 7.74 14.91
C TYR A 346 5.78 6.51 14.94
N THR A 347 5.19 6.11 13.82
CA THR A 347 4.50 4.81 13.70
C THR A 347 5.47 3.66 13.91
N SER A 348 6.67 3.74 13.35
CA SER A 348 7.74 2.76 13.55
C SER A 348 8.21 2.71 15.01
N LEU A 349 8.30 3.86 15.68
CA LEU A 349 8.64 3.96 17.11
C LEU A 349 7.58 3.27 17.98
N LEU A 350 6.30 3.49 17.72
CA LEU A 350 5.21 2.81 18.45
C LEU A 350 5.33 1.28 18.32
N ILE A 351 5.63 0.79 17.11
CA ILE A 351 5.82 -0.66 16.85
C ILE A 351 7.09 -1.15 17.59
N ALA A 352 8.23 -0.44 17.45
CA ALA A 352 9.50 -0.81 18.09
C ALA A 352 9.41 -0.87 19.62
N LYS A 353 8.57 -0.03 20.23
CA LYS A 353 8.32 0.00 21.67
C LYS A 353 7.14 -0.87 22.12
N ASN A 354 6.71 -1.85 21.31
CA ASN A 354 5.60 -2.80 21.59
C ASN A 354 4.28 -2.07 21.93
N LYS A 355 3.98 -0.96 21.23
CA LYS A 355 2.73 -0.19 21.38
C LYS A 355 1.80 -0.39 20.17
N GLU A 356 1.80 -1.58 19.57
CA GLU A 356 0.98 -1.90 18.40
C GLU A 356 -0.52 -1.73 18.70
N LYS A 357 -0.95 -1.99 19.93
CA LYS A 357 -2.33 -1.74 20.37
C LYS A 357 -2.71 -0.27 20.24
N THR A 358 -1.80 0.64 20.61
CA THR A 358 -2.01 2.09 20.47
C THR A 358 -2.08 2.48 18.98
N ALA A 359 -1.17 1.98 18.14
CA ALA A 359 -1.19 2.22 16.71
C ALA A 359 -2.49 1.68 16.06
N ALA A 360 -2.94 0.49 16.45
CA ALA A 360 -4.20 -0.10 15.99
C ALA A 360 -5.41 0.76 16.37
N MET A 361 -5.45 1.26 17.61
CA MET A 361 -6.55 2.12 18.09
C MET A 361 -6.60 3.45 17.32
N ILE A 362 -5.44 4.08 17.09
CA ILE A 362 -5.35 5.31 16.29
C ILE A 362 -5.85 5.06 14.87
N SER A 363 -5.43 3.97 14.22
CA SER A 363 -5.87 3.61 12.87
C SER A 363 -7.35 3.32 12.79
N PHE A 364 -7.93 2.67 13.80
CA PHE A 364 -9.36 2.38 13.88
C PHE A 364 -10.18 3.66 14.01
N LEU A 365 -9.77 4.58 14.90
CA LEU A 365 -10.43 5.89 15.04
C LEU A 365 -10.30 6.73 13.77
N ALA A 366 -9.14 6.69 13.12
CA ALA A 366 -8.92 7.35 11.84
C ALA A 366 -9.83 6.78 10.74
N LEU A 367 -10.01 5.47 10.67
CA LEU A 367 -10.95 4.85 9.72
C LEU A 367 -12.39 5.31 9.95
N ILE A 368 -12.86 5.32 11.20
CA ILE A 368 -14.20 5.82 11.54
C ILE A 368 -14.35 7.28 11.11
N LEU A 369 -13.37 8.13 11.44
CA LEU A 369 -13.37 9.53 11.04
C LEU A 369 -13.44 9.69 9.53
N ASN A 370 -12.67 8.89 8.78
CA ASN A 370 -12.65 8.91 7.31
C ASN A 370 -14.01 8.58 6.70
N VAL A 371 -14.68 7.55 7.22
CA VAL A 371 -16.01 7.14 6.76
C VAL A 371 -17.05 8.23 7.06
N ILE A 372 -17.03 8.78 8.27
CA ILE A 372 -17.96 9.86 8.67
C ILE A 372 -17.74 11.08 7.78
N LEU A 373 -16.50 11.55 7.63
CA LEU A 373 -16.20 12.71 6.79
C LEU A 373 -16.53 12.45 5.31
N GLY A 374 -16.22 11.26 4.79
CA GLY A 374 -16.56 10.90 3.41
C GLY A 374 -18.07 10.93 3.15
N LEU A 375 -18.87 10.35 4.05
CA LEU A 375 -20.34 10.38 3.96
C LEU A 375 -20.90 11.81 4.13
N LEU A 376 -20.31 12.62 4.99
CA LEU A 376 -20.71 14.04 5.14
C LEU A 376 -20.43 14.82 3.86
N LEU A 377 -19.26 14.67 3.25
CA LEU A 377 -18.93 15.35 2.00
C LEU A 377 -19.89 14.99 0.86
N VAL A 378 -20.28 13.72 0.77
CA VAL A 378 -21.17 13.24 -0.29
C VAL A 378 -22.62 13.62 -0.01
N ASN A 379 -23.16 13.28 1.18
CA ASN A 379 -24.60 13.36 1.45
C ASN A 379 -25.06 14.72 1.95
N VAL A 380 -24.18 15.52 2.58
CA VAL A 380 -24.53 16.83 3.15
C VAL A 380 -24.00 17.94 2.27
N PHE A 381 -22.74 17.89 1.89
CA PHE A 381 -22.11 18.94 1.09
C PHE A 381 -22.23 18.73 -0.42
N ASN A 382 -22.65 17.55 -0.88
CA ASN A 382 -22.84 17.21 -2.30
C ASN A 382 -21.65 17.61 -3.18
N VAL A 383 -20.44 17.33 -2.70
CA VAL A 383 -19.21 17.69 -3.43
C VAL A 383 -19.02 16.84 -4.69
N GLU A 384 -18.28 17.33 -5.66
CA GLU A 384 -17.83 16.50 -6.80
C GLU A 384 -16.98 15.32 -6.33
N PHE A 385 -16.97 14.20 -7.08
CA PHE A 385 -16.22 12.98 -6.73
C PHE A 385 -14.73 13.25 -6.44
N SER A 386 -14.11 14.23 -7.11
CA SER A 386 -12.70 14.61 -6.93
C SER A 386 -12.38 15.15 -5.53
N PHE A 387 -13.36 15.74 -4.84
CA PHE A 387 -13.16 16.34 -3.52
C PHE A 387 -13.46 15.39 -2.36
N VAL A 388 -14.07 14.23 -2.60
CA VAL A 388 -14.36 13.26 -1.53
C VAL A 388 -13.07 12.80 -0.82
N ILE A 389 -11.95 12.78 -1.51
CA ILE A 389 -10.62 12.43 -0.95
C ILE A 389 -10.12 13.42 0.13
N LEU A 390 -10.72 14.63 0.23
CA LEU A 390 -10.41 15.57 1.32
C LEU A 390 -10.72 14.97 2.69
N ALA A 391 -11.72 14.07 2.78
CA ALA A 391 -11.95 13.28 3.99
C ALA A 391 -10.69 12.51 4.41
N THR A 392 -10.03 11.84 3.46
CA THR A 392 -8.78 11.10 3.72
C THR A 392 -7.64 12.03 4.09
N LEU A 393 -7.54 13.19 3.46
CA LEU A 393 -6.53 14.19 3.79
C LEU A 393 -6.65 14.62 5.26
N ILE A 394 -7.85 14.98 5.71
CA ILE A 394 -8.13 15.36 7.10
C ILE A 394 -7.86 14.18 8.04
N THR A 395 -8.26 12.99 7.63
CA THR A 395 -8.02 11.76 8.39
C THR A 395 -6.53 11.48 8.57
N TYR A 396 -5.72 11.63 7.53
CA TYR A 396 -4.27 11.44 7.64
C TYR A 396 -3.58 12.53 8.46
N LEU A 397 -4.11 13.75 8.48
CA LEU A 397 -3.69 14.78 9.42
C LEU A 397 -3.94 14.35 10.88
N PHE A 398 -5.15 13.88 11.17
CA PHE A 398 -5.52 13.35 12.48
C PHE A 398 -4.64 12.16 12.87
N PHE A 399 -4.49 11.18 11.99
CA PHE A 399 -3.66 9.99 12.20
C PHE A 399 -2.21 10.38 12.49
N SER A 400 -1.62 11.25 11.67
CA SER A 400 -0.24 11.71 11.83
C SER A 400 -0.05 12.47 13.14
N PHE A 401 -1.02 13.34 13.50
CA PHE A 401 -0.99 14.05 14.78
C PHE A 401 -0.99 13.07 15.96
N MET A 402 -1.89 12.12 15.99
CA MET A 402 -2.00 11.15 17.08
C MET A 402 -0.77 10.25 17.19
N CYS A 403 -0.20 9.81 16.06
CA CYS A 403 1.04 9.00 16.06
C CYS A 403 2.24 9.80 16.58
N VAL A 404 2.42 11.05 16.14
CA VAL A 404 3.50 11.92 16.64
C VAL A 404 3.30 12.24 18.11
N TRP A 405 2.07 12.57 18.51
CA TRP A 405 1.73 12.85 19.92
C TRP A 405 2.09 11.67 20.83
N LYS A 406 1.61 10.47 20.49
CA LYS A 406 1.90 9.26 21.27
C LYS A 406 3.37 8.84 21.22
N GLY A 407 4.04 9.02 20.10
CA GLY A 407 5.47 8.75 19.99
C GLY A 407 6.32 9.71 20.84
N ARG A 408 5.96 10.99 20.88
CA ARG A 408 6.62 11.99 21.75
C ARG A 408 6.34 11.78 23.24
N GLU A 409 5.18 11.26 23.59
CA GLU A 409 4.87 10.81 24.96
C GLU A 409 5.88 9.78 25.44
N LEU A 410 6.27 8.83 24.59
CA LEU A 410 7.29 7.83 24.90
C LEU A 410 8.70 8.41 25.12
N LEU A 411 8.98 9.59 24.55
CA LEU A 411 10.24 10.29 24.69
C LEU A 411 10.22 11.37 25.80
N SER A 412 9.15 11.43 26.58
CA SER A 412 8.94 12.44 27.64
C SER A 412 8.97 13.91 27.15
N GLN A 413 8.58 14.12 25.89
CA GLN A 413 8.64 15.43 25.21
C GLN A 413 7.26 16.00 24.90
N LEU A 414 6.30 15.86 25.82
CA LEU A 414 4.93 16.32 25.62
C LEU A 414 4.82 17.85 25.64
N SER A 415 4.62 18.43 24.46
CA SER A 415 4.16 19.80 24.28
C SER A 415 3.36 19.88 22.98
N PHE A 416 2.17 20.45 23.04
CA PHE A 416 1.30 20.64 21.88
C PHE A 416 1.99 21.45 20.78
N LEU A 417 2.60 22.58 21.15
CA LEU A 417 3.27 23.47 20.20
C LEU A 417 4.48 22.81 19.53
N SER A 418 5.26 22.04 20.29
CA SER A 418 6.41 21.33 19.74
C SER A 418 5.98 20.18 18.84
N THR A 419 4.87 19.51 19.14
CA THR A 419 4.28 18.47 18.28
C THR A 419 3.82 19.06 16.94
N LEU A 420 3.17 20.23 16.96
CA LEU A 420 2.79 20.93 15.72
C LEU A 420 4.00 21.38 14.89
N ARG A 421 5.06 21.86 15.53
CA ARG A 421 6.31 22.23 14.81
C ARG A 421 6.98 21.02 14.15
N VAL A 422 6.91 19.87 14.81
CA VAL A 422 7.42 18.61 14.26
C VAL A 422 6.56 18.15 13.08
N LEU A 423 5.24 18.24 13.18
CA LEU A 423 4.32 17.84 12.10
C LEU A 423 4.44 18.79 10.89
N PHE A 424 4.47 20.07 11.12
CA PHE A 424 4.36 21.12 10.12
C PHE A 424 5.54 22.08 10.16
N PRO A 425 6.77 21.63 9.80
CA PRO A 425 7.84 22.58 9.58
C PRO A 425 7.44 23.54 8.46
N ILE A 426 7.53 24.86 8.71
CA ILE A 426 7.05 25.90 7.80
C ILE A 426 7.56 25.70 6.37
N ARG A 427 8.79 25.25 6.22
CA ARG A 427 9.44 24.99 4.93
C ARG A 427 8.78 23.88 4.10
N LEU A 428 8.08 22.92 4.75
CA LEU A 428 7.29 21.88 4.07
C LEU A 428 5.82 22.27 3.98
N LEU A 429 5.31 22.99 4.99
CA LEU A 429 3.90 23.39 5.04
C LEU A 429 3.55 24.40 3.94
N VAL A 430 4.40 25.40 3.69
CA VAL A 430 4.13 26.45 2.69
C VAL A 430 3.91 25.86 1.29
N PRO A 431 4.84 25.06 0.70
CA PRO A 431 4.61 24.46 -0.61
C PRO A 431 3.41 23.50 -0.63
N TYR A 432 3.12 22.82 0.49
CA TYR A 432 1.96 21.95 0.61
C TYR A 432 0.64 22.73 0.54
N VAL A 433 0.52 23.81 1.30
CA VAL A 433 -0.67 24.67 1.26
C VAL A 433 -0.85 25.31 -0.11
N CYS A 434 0.24 25.76 -0.75
CA CYS A 434 0.19 26.24 -2.13
C CYS A 434 -0.35 25.18 -3.09
N ALA A 435 0.15 23.93 -3.01
CA ALA A 435 -0.33 22.83 -3.84
C ALA A 435 -1.80 22.51 -3.61
N LEU A 436 -2.23 22.51 -2.35
CA LEU A 436 -3.61 22.25 -1.96
C LEU A 436 -4.56 23.33 -2.50
N LEU A 437 -4.23 24.60 -2.31
CA LEU A 437 -5.04 25.72 -2.81
C LEU A 437 -5.15 25.72 -4.33
N ILE A 438 -4.06 25.50 -5.06
CA ILE A 438 -4.05 25.41 -6.51
C ILE A 438 -4.92 24.24 -6.99
N SER A 439 -4.84 23.08 -6.32
CA SER A 439 -5.60 21.89 -6.67
C SER A 439 -7.10 22.06 -6.41
N ILE A 440 -7.49 22.69 -5.29
CA ILE A 440 -8.90 22.98 -4.97
C ILE A 440 -9.48 24.02 -5.93
N SER A 441 -8.71 25.07 -6.26
CA SER A 441 -9.12 26.12 -7.19
C SER A 441 -9.11 25.68 -8.66
N LYS A 442 -8.65 24.46 -8.96
CA LYS A 442 -8.52 23.90 -10.33
C LYS A 442 -7.67 24.76 -11.26
N ILE A 443 -6.66 25.47 -10.73
CA ILE A 443 -5.80 26.41 -11.49
C ILE A 443 -4.56 25.64 -11.97
N GLU A 444 -4.72 24.77 -12.97
CA GLU A 444 -3.67 23.83 -13.41
C GLU A 444 -2.39 24.48 -13.90
N TYR A 445 -2.46 25.68 -14.50
CA TYR A 445 -1.28 26.39 -15.02
C TYR A 445 -0.33 26.89 -13.91
N LEU A 446 -0.75 26.91 -12.64
CA LEU A 446 0.09 27.28 -11.49
C LEU A 446 0.69 26.08 -10.77
N ILE A 447 0.46 24.85 -11.24
CA ILE A 447 0.87 23.59 -10.57
C ILE A 447 2.40 23.45 -10.39
N TRP A 448 3.19 24.23 -11.12
CA TRP A 448 4.65 24.29 -10.97
C TRP A 448 5.12 25.08 -9.73
N ILE A 449 4.29 25.99 -9.20
CA ILE A 449 4.64 26.86 -8.06
C ILE A 449 5.04 26.05 -6.81
N PRO A 450 4.29 25.03 -6.35
CA PRO A 450 4.66 24.24 -5.19
C PRO A 450 6.05 23.64 -5.29
N LEU A 451 6.46 23.15 -6.48
CA LEU A 451 7.79 22.61 -6.67
C LEU A 451 8.86 23.70 -6.52
N VAL A 452 8.68 24.88 -7.16
CA VAL A 452 9.64 25.97 -7.09
C VAL A 452 9.77 26.48 -5.63
N VAL A 453 8.64 26.68 -4.95
CA VAL A 453 8.65 27.10 -3.53
C VAL A 453 9.36 26.05 -2.67
N TYR A 454 9.10 24.77 -2.91
CA TYR A 454 9.76 23.67 -2.20
C TYR A 454 11.28 23.69 -2.44
N LEU A 455 11.74 23.82 -3.67
CA LEU A 455 13.17 23.86 -4.02
C LEU A 455 13.89 25.04 -3.36
N ILE A 456 13.25 26.21 -3.32
CA ILE A 456 13.83 27.42 -2.68
C ILE A 456 13.95 27.21 -1.16
N LEU A 457 12.88 26.73 -0.50
CA LEU A 457 12.85 26.62 0.96
C LEU A 457 13.64 25.42 1.51
N ASN A 458 13.84 24.36 0.71
CA ASN A 458 14.45 23.10 1.15
C ASN A 458 15.74 22.76 0.40
N TRP A 459 16.43 23.74 -0.19
CA TRP A 459 17.66 23.52 -0.96
C TRP A 459 18.73 22.74 -0.18
N ARG A 460 18.91 23.08 1.10
CA ARG A 460 19.88 22.40 1.98
C ARG A 460 19.53 20.93 2.21
N ASP A 461 18.25 20.63 2.41
CA ASP A 461 17.78 19.25 2.58
C ASP A 461 18.04 18.41 1.33
N ILE A 462 17.83 18.99 0.13
CA ILE A 462 18.08 18.32 -1.15
C ILE A 462 19.55 17.93 -1.29
N ILE A 463 20.48 18.80 -0.90
CA ILE A 463 21.93 18.50 -0.90
C ILE A 463 22.22 17.34 0.05
N THR A 464 21.70 17.40 1.28
CA THR A 464 21.87 16.35 2.29
C THR A 464 21.30 15.01 1.82
N MET A 465 20.11 15.03 1.19
CA MET A 465 19.48 13.83 0.60
C MET A 465 20.36 13.21 -0.51
N LYS A 466 20.91 14.04 -1.39
CA LYS A 466 21.87 13.60 -2.41
C LYS A 466 23.05 12.85 -1.77
N ASP A 467 23.63 13.41 -0.72
CA ASP A 467 24.77 12.82 -0.03
C ASP A 467 24.40 11.50 0.67
N MET A 468 23.21 11.42 1.27
CA MET A 468 22.66 10.18 1.84
C MET A 468 22.50 9.09 0.76
N VAL A 469 21.89 9.43 -0.37
CA VAL A 469 21.70 8.47 -1.48
C VAL A 469 23.05 7.99 -2.02
N PHE A 470 24.03 8.89 -2.19
CA PHE A 470 25.39 8.51 -2.62
C PHE A 470 26.08 7.57 -1.61
N LYS A 471 25.93 7.83 -0.30
CA LYS A 471 26.45 6.93 0.75
C LYS A 471 25.80 5.55 0.66
N ILE A 472 24.48 5.48 0.48
CA ILE A 472 23.73 4.22 0.34
C ILE A 472 24.20 3.42 -0.87
N ILE A 473 24.40 4.07 -2.02
CA ILE A 473 24.86 3.41 -3.25
C ILE A 473 26.29 2.89 -3.11
N ASN A 474 27.18 3.66 -2.48
CA ASN A 474 28.59 3.32 -2.37
C ASN A 474 28.90 2.33 -1.25
N ASN A 475 28.10 2.30 -0.18
CA ASN A 475 28.27 1.45 0.98
C ASN A 475 26.96 0.79 1.40
N PRO A 476 26.53 -0.29 0.74
CA PRO A 476 25.24 -0.95 1.03
C PRO A 476 25.21 -1.65 2.41
N ASN A 477 26.33 -1.85 3.05
CA ASN A 477 26.43 -2.35 4.44
C ASN A 477 26.25 -1.26 5.50
N ILE A 478 25.45 -0.24 5.20
CA ILE A 478 25.35 0.96 6.03
C ILE A 478 24.96 0.61 7.46
N ALA A 479 25.97 0.64 8.31
CA ALA A 479 25.84 0.65 9.75
C ALA A 479 25.58 2.08 10.30
N ASP A 480 25.76 3.13 9.49
CA ASP A 480 25.79 4.53 9.93
C ASP A 480 24.79 5.38 9.13
N ILE A 481 23.48 5.15 9.33
CA ILE A 481 22.44 6.12 8.99
C ILE A 481 22.00 6.81 10.26
#